data_9ebe52492bb17a5a23ddadcd2718168a
#
_entry.id   9ebe52492bb17a5a23ddadcd2718168a
#
_cell.length_a   1.000
_cell.length_b   1.000
_cell.length_c   1.000
_cell.angle_alpha   90.00
_cell.angle_beta   90.00
_cell.angle_gamma   90.00
#
_symmetry.space_group_name_H-M   'P 1'
#
loop_
_entity.id
_entity.type
_entity.pdbx_description
1 polymer ?
#
loop_
_entity_poly.entity_id
_entity_poly.type
_entity_poly.pdbx_seq_one_letter_code
_entity_poly.pdbx_strand_id
1 'polypeptide(L)'
;SNGAPGGHPEPSSVAISTPPQSHSLGGTNGHASSAAGLSQPAYRPLHLNSGYTFDTFIVGKSNELAHAAAEAVSEKPGMIYNPLVIYSDVGLGKTHLLHAIGHRTRSTGASVMYTTTEEFTNQYIKAIRDGKTEDFRDRYRSADVLLLDDIQFLIGKEQTQEGFFHTFNALHMA
;
A
#
# COMPACT_ATOMS: atom_id res chain seq x y z
N SER A 1 -1.93 44.29 -15.81
CA SER A 1 -2.72 43.06 -15.74
C SER A 1 -1.77 41.86 -15.66
N ASN A 2 -1.51 41.41 -14.41
CA ASN A 2 -0.73 40.22 -14.13
C ASN A 2 -1.69 39.05 -14.05
N GLY A 3 -1.69 38.18 -15.07
CA GLY A 3 -2.33 36.87 -15.02
C GLY A 3 -1.49 35.93 -14.18
N ALA A 4 -2.04 35.46 -13.08
CA ALA A 4 -1.47 34.37 -12.31
C ALA A 4 -1.49 33.07 -13.16
N PRO A 5 -0.42 32.27 -13.16
CA PRO A 5 -0.46 30.96 -13.81
C PRO A 5 -1.42 30.06 -13.04
N GLY A 6 -2.45 29.57 -13.71
CA GLY A 6 -3.35 28.55 -13.19
C GLY A 6 -2.53 27.30 -12.88
N GLY A 7 -2.43 26.97 -11.59
CA GLY A 7 -1.83 25.71 -11.16
C GLY A 7 -2.65 24.56 -11.70
N HIS A 8 -2.06 23.75 -12.60
CA HIS A 8 -2.62 22.48 -12.96
C HIS A 8 -2.64 21.59 -11.73
N PRO A 9 -3.73 20.88 -11.43
CA PRO A 9 -3.73 19.93 -10.32
C PRO A 9 -2.67 18.84 -10.57
N GLU A 10 -1.81 18.66 -9.60
CA GLU A 10 -0.76 17.63 -9.63
C GLU A 10 -1.38 16.23 -9.76
N PRO A 11 -0.83 15.35 -10.60
CA PRO A 11 -1.35 14.01 -10.74
C PRO A 11 -1.17 13.22 -9.44
N SER A 12 -2.20 12.54 -9.00
CA SER A 12 -2.14 11.63 -7.86
C SER A 12 -1.83 10.20 -8.31
N SER A 13 -1.14 9.45 -7.48
CA SER A 13 -0.67 8.11 -7.78
C SER A 13 -0.92 7.11 -6.65
N VAL A 14 -0.98 5.85 -7.00
CA VAL A 14 -1.21 4.73 -6.09
C VAL A 14 -0.14 3.67 -6.36
N ALA A 15 0.46 3.13 -5.33
CA ALA A 15 1.44 2.06 -5.45
C ALA A 15 0.92 0.76 -4.83
N ILE A 16 1.19 -0.35 -5.50
CA ILE A 16 0.89 -1.70 -5.04
C ILE A 16 2.21 -2.46 -5.04
N SER A 17 2.52 -3.11 -3.94
CA SER A 17 3.74 -3.91 -3.81
C SER A 17 3.46 -5.22 -3.11
N THR A 18 4.19 -6.25 -3.52
CA THR A 18 4.23 -7.55 -2.82
C THR A 18 5.64 -7.75 -2.27
N PRO A 19 5.80 -7.94 -0.96
CA PRO A 19 7.09 -8.29 -0.38
C PRO A 19 7.60 -9.65 -0.90
N PRO A 20 8.92 -9.88 -0.98
CA PRO A 20 9.46 -11.18 -1.34
C PRO A 20 9.04 -12.23 -0.32
N GLN A 21 8.50 -13.34 -0.81
CA GLN A 21 8.09 -14.46 0.05
C GLN A 21 9.34 -15.25 0.48
N SER A 22 9.70 -15.20 1.75
CA SER A 22 10.65 -16.13 2.33
C SER A 22 9.96 -17.48 2.55
N HIS A 23 10.30 -18.51 1.78
CA HIS A 23 9.90 -19.88 2.07
C HIS A 23 10.61 -20.35 3.35
N SER A 24 9.94 -20.23 4.48
CA SER A 24 10.35 -20.83 5.74
C SER A 24 9.91 -22.30 5.73
N LEU A 25 10.90 -23.19 5.60
CA LEU A 25 10.73 -24.61 5.92
C LEU A 25 10.51 -24.75 7.44
N GLY A 26 9.51 -25.55 7.78
CA GLY A 26 8.96 -25.70 9.10
C GLY A 26 9.94 -26.06 10.22
N GLY A 27 9.61 -25.60 11.40
CA GLY A 27 10.17 -26.02 12.67
C GLY A 27 9.14 -25.80 13.76
N THR A 28 8.51 -26.88 14.17
CA THR A 28 7.66 -26.96 15.36
C THR A 28 8.47 -26.68 16.61
N ASN A 29 8.02 -25.75 17.47
CA ASN A 29 7.93 -26.02 18.92
C ASN A 29 7.25 -24.87 19.66
N GLY A 30 6.23 -25.22 20.42
CA GLY A 30 5.48 -24.31 21.27
C GLY A 30 6.28 -23.91 22.50
N HIS A 31 6.04 -22.68 22.92
CA HIS A 31 6.03 -22.34 24.36
C HIS A 31 5.09 -21.16 24.55
N ALA A 32 4.01 -21.43 25.27
CA ALA A 32 3.16 -20.39 25.79
C ALA A 32 3.92 -19.65 26.92
N SER A 33 3.98 -18.34 26.82
CA SER A 33 4.29 -17.50 27.97
C SER A 33 3.42 -16.26 27.93
N SER A 34 2.53 -16.22 28.90
CA SER A 34 1.70 -15.07 29.23
C SER A 34 2.58 -13.94 29.76
N ALA A 35 2.51 -12.78 29.12
CA ALA A 35 2.96 -11.53 29.72
C ALA A 35 1.91 -10.45 29.49
N ALA A 36 1.45 -9.90 30.59
CA ALA A 36 0.42 -8.90 30.72
C ALA A 36 0.77 -7.57 30.05
N GLY A 37 -0.19 -7.00 29.34
CA GLY A 37 -0.63 -5.63 29.40
C GLY A 37 0.41 -4.50 29.27
N LEU A 38 0.73 -4.12 28.03
CA LEU A 38 0.88 -2.73 27.66
C LEU A 38 0.03 -2.53 26.41
N SER A 39 -1.09 -1.84 26.54
CA SER A 39 -1.97 -1.48 25.44
C SER A 39 -1.20 -0.61 24.46
N GLN A 40 -0.66 -1.22 23.42
CA GLN A 40 -0.20 -0.50 22.25
C GLN A 40 -1.39 0.27 21.67
N PRO A 41 -1.23 1.52 21.24
CA PRO A 41 -2.28 2.18 20.48
C PRO A 41 -2.60 1.27 19.31
N ALA A 42 -3.83 0.74 19.30
CA ALA A 42 -4.27 -0.24 18.32
C ALA A 42 -4.19 0.43 16.95
N TYR A 43 -3.20 0.04 16.15
CA TYR A 43 -3.22 0.31 14.72
C TYR A 43 -4.52 -0.29 14.19
N ARG A 44 -5.43 0.56 13.74
CA ARG A 44 -6.60 0.12 13.00
C ARG A 44 -6.21 0.06 11.53
N PRO A 45 -6.06 -1.13 10.96
CA PRO A 45 -5.85 -1.23 9.52
C PRO A 45 -7.02 -0.54 8.82
N LEU A 46 -6.73 0.31 7.84
CA LEU A 46 -7.74 0.93 7.02
C LEU A 46 -8.52 -0.19 6.31
N HIS A 47 -9.85 -0.12 6.38
CA HIS A 47 -10.70 -1.14 5.78
C HIS A 47 -10.93 -0.83 4.30
N LEU A 48 -10.93 -1.88 3.48
CA LEU A 48 -11.36 -1.77 2.10
C LEU A 48 -12.85 -1.40 2.04
N ASN A 49 -13.21 -0.40 1.25
CA ASN A 49 -14.59 -0.02 1.01
C ASN A 49 -15.29 -1.12 0.19
N SER A 50 -16.34 -1.72 0.75
CA SER A 50 -17.07 -2.82 0.13
C SER A 50 -17.76 -2.48 -1.19
N GLY A 51 -18.01 -1.19 -1.43
CA GLY A 51 -18.59 -0.69 -2.68
C GLY A 51 -17.57 -0.52 -3.81
N TYR A 52 -16.28 -0.58 -3.52
CA TYR A 52 -15.22 -0.34 -4.51
C TYR A 52 -14.65 -1.66 -5.02
N THR A 53 -15.39 -2.29 -5.93
CA THR A 53 -15.03 -3.55 -6.58
C THR A 53 -14.79 -3.34 -8.07
N PHE A 54 -14.23 -4.34 -8.77
CA PHE A 54 -14.12 -4.29 -10.23
C PHE A 54 -15.49 -4.24 -10.91
N ASP A 55 -16.50 -4.92 -10.35
CA ASP A 55 -17.86 -4.96 -10.90
C ASP A 55 -18.57 -3.58 -10.86
N THR A 56 -18.22 -2.75 -9.88
CA THR A 56 -18.77 -1.40 -9.73
C THR A 56 -17.93 -0.32 -10.40
N PHE A 57 -16.75 -0.66 -10.93
CA PHE A 57 -15.87 0.27 -11.61
C PHE A 57 -16.34 0.52 -13.05
N ILE A 58 -16.45 1.80 -13.44
CA ILE A 58 -16.86 2.17 -14.79
C ILE A 58 -15.62 2.28 -15.67
N VAL A 59 -15.47 1.35 -16.62
CA VAL A 59 -14.36 1.34 -17.58
C VAL A 59 -14.67 2.25 -18.76
N GLY A 60 -13.70 3.11 -19.10
CA GLY A 60 -13.74 3.97 -20.28
C GLY A 60 -12.36 4.05 -20.94
N LYS A 61 -12.28 4.71 -22.10
CA LYS A 61 -11.03 4.81 -22.87
C LYS A 61 -9.85 5.40 -22.08
N SER A 62 -10.12 6.25 -21.10
CA SER A 62 -9.08 6.91 -20.28
C SER A 62 -8.51 6.04 -19.17
N ASN A 63 -9.21 4.99 -18.74
CA ASN A 63 -8.82 4.15 -17.61
C ASN A 63 -8.74 2.64 -17.94
N GLU A 64 -9.02 2.26 -19.15
CA GLU A 64 -9.04 0.86 -19.61
C GLU A 64 -7.68 0.16 -19.36
N LEU A 65 -6.56 0.84 -19.62
CA LEU A 65 -5.22 0.29 -19.38
C LEU A 65 -4.95 0.11 -17.88
N ALA A 66 -5.30 1.09 -17.05
CA ALA A 66 -5.17 1.01 -15.60
C ALA A 66 -6.04 -0.11 -15.02
N HIS A 67 -7.26 -0.25 -15.52
CA HIS A 67 -8.17 -1.32 -15.14
C HIS A 67 -7.58 -2.71 -15.48
N ALA A 68 -7.11 -2.89 -16.72
CA ALA A 68 -6.50 -4.15 -17.15
C ALA A 68 -5.26 -4.52 -16.34
N ALA A 69 -4.39 -3.54 -16.04
CA ALA A 69 -3.23 -3.75 -15.20
C ALA A 69 -3.62 -4.12 -13.74
N ALA A 70 -4.66 -3.46 -13.22
CA ALA A 70 -5.20 -3.75 -11.90
C ALA A 70 -5.77 -5.18 -11.79
N GLU A 71 -6.50 -5.63 -12.81
CA GLU A 71 -6.99 -7.00 -12.88
C GLU A 71 -5.84 -8.01 -12.92
N ALA A 72 -4.85 -7.79 -13.80
CA ALA A 72 -3.70 -8.68 -13.94
C ALA A 72 -2.91 -8.83 -12.63
N VAL A 73 -2.68 -7.73 -11.91
CA VAL A 73 -2.00 -7.75 -10.60
C VAL A 73 -2.81 -8.48 -9.55
N SER A 74 -4.13 -8.30 -9.54
CA SER A 74 -4.99 -8.93 -8.53
C SER A 74 -5.10 -10.45 -8.70
N GLU A 75 -4.91 -10.96 -9.91
CA GLU A 75 -4.91 -12.41 -10.19
C GLU A 75 -3.58 -13.07 -9.82
N LYS A 76 -2.47 -12.37 -10.07
CA LYS A 76 -1.11 -12.87 -9.84
C LYS A 76 -0.23 -11.80 -9.20
N PRO A 77 -0.44 -11.47 -7.92
CA PRO A 77 0.36 -10.47 -7.23
C PRO A 77 1.86 -10.80 -7.30
N GLY A 78 2.67 -9.77 -7.58
CA GLY A 78 4.13 -9.90 -7.65
C GLY A 78 4.69 -10.51 -8.91
N MET A 79 3.88 -11.10 -9.78
CA MET A 79 4.37 -11.83 -10.96
C MET A 79 4.52 -10.94 -12.20
N ILE A 80 3.60 -10.00 -12.42
CA ILE A 80 3.53 -9.21 -13.66
C ILE A 80 4.05 -7.79 -13.43
N TYR A 81 3.52 -7.13 -12.42
CA TYR A 81 3.90 -5.77 -12.03
C TYR A 81 4.20 -5.74 -10.53
N ASN A 82 5.43 -5.38 -10.16
CA ASN A 82 5.82 -5.26 -8.76
C ASN A 82 6.96 -4.23 -8.61
N PRO A 83 6.65 -3.01 -8.21
CA PRO A 83 5.31 -2.48 -7.91
C PRO A 83 4.49 -2.10 -9.16
N LEU A 84 3.16 -2.09 -9.04
CA LEU A 84 2.27 -1.39 -9.96
C LEU A 84 2.03 0.02 -9.42
N VAL A 85 2.22 1.04 -10.25
CA VAL A 85 1.94 2.44 -9.90
C VAL A 85 0.93 3.02 -10.89
N ILE A 86 -0.16 3.57 -10.37
CA ILE A 86 -1.24 4.16 -11.15
C ILE A 86 -1.24 5.67 -10.93
N TYR A 87 -1.12 6.41 -12.02
CA TYR A 87 -1.16 7.87 -12.04
C TYR A 87 -2.42 8.37 -12.74
N SER A 88 -3.07 9.35 -12.18
CA SER A 88 -4.11 10.13 -12.85
C SER A 88 -4.43 11.38 -12.07
N ASP A 89 -5.22 12.26 -12.67
CA ASP A 89 -5.81 13.39 -11.96
C ASP A 89 -6.75 12.95 -10.82
N VAL A 90 -7.08 13.88 -9.95
CA VAL A 90 -8.00 13.64 -8.83
C VAL A 90 -9.39 13.23 -9.35
N GLY A 91 -10.01 12.28 -8.67
CA GLY A 91 -11.40 11.88 -8.96
C GLY A 91 -11.58 10.86 -10.09
N LEU A 92 -10.50 10.31 -10.66
CA LEU A 92 -10.58 9.35 -11.77
C LEU A 92 -10.63 7.87 -11.34
N GLY A 93 -10.86 7.59 -10.07
CA GLY A 93 -11.12 6.23 -9.61
C GLY A 93 -9.89 5.43 -9.17
N LYS A 94 -8.75 6.06 -8.90
CA LYS A 94 -7.54 5.38 -8.40
C LYS A 94 -7.80 4.59 -7.12
N THR A 95 -8.37 5.24 -6.12
CA THR A 95 -8.73 4.60 -4.85
C THR A 95 -9.71 3.46 -5.06
N HIS A 96 -10.68 3.62 -5.96
CA HIS A 96 -11.60 2.55 -6.34
C HIS A 96 -10.86 1.32 -6.89
N LEU A 97 -9.95 1.51 -7.86
CA LEU A 97 -9.14 0.42 -8.42
C LEU A 97 -8.27 -0.24 -7.35
N LEU A 98 -7.67 0.54 -6.46
CA LEU A 98 -6.86 0.02 -5.37
C LEU A 98 -7.67 -0.89 -4.44
N HIS A 99 -8.87 -0.46 -4.05
CA HIS A 99 -9.77 -1.28 -3.25
C HIS A 99 -10.27 -2.52 -4.00
N ALA A 100 -10.56 -2.39 -5.30
CA ALA A 100 -10.98 -3.51 -6.14
C ALA A 100 -9.89 -4.61 -6.21
N ILE A 101 -8.62 -4.21 -6.37
CA ILE A 101 -7.47 -5.12 -6.29
C ILE A 101 -7.46 -5.81 -4.92
N GLY A 102 -7.60 -5.06 -3.84
CA GLY A 102 -7.63 -5.60 -2.49
C GLY A 102 -8.72 -6.64 -2.28
N HIS A 103 -9.93 -6.37 -2.75
CA HIS A 103 -11.05 -7.30 -2.66
C HIS A 103 -10.80 -8.59 -3.44
N ARG A 104 -10.37 -8.46 -4.70
CA ARG A 104 -10.08 -9.63 -5.55
C ARG A 104 -8.93 -10.47 -4.98
N THR A 105 -7.85 -9.83 -4.56
CA THR A 105 -6.70 -10.52 -3.96
C THR A 105 -7.10 -11.25 -2.68
N ARG A 106 -7.90 -10.64 -1.82
CA ARG A 106 -8.42 -11.33 -0.63
C ARG A 106 -9.28 -12.55 -0.95
N SER A 107 -10.02 -12.53 -2.05
CA SER A 107 -10.84 -13.67 -2.47
C SER A 107 -10.02 -14.90 -2.87
N THR A 108 -8.73 -14.72 -3.18
CA THR A 108 -7.78 -15.82 -3.44
C THR A 108 -7.14 -16.38 -2.16
N GLY A 109 -7.48 -15.83 -1.00
CA GLY A 109 -6.91 -16.20 0.29
C GLY A 109 -5.64 -15.46 0.70
N ALA A 110 -5.16 -14.52 -0.13
CA ALA A 110 -3.99 -13.72 0.19
C ALA A 110 -4.30 -12.64 1.23
N SER A 111 -3.33 -12.37 2.09
CA SER A 111 -3.38 -11.27 3.05
C SER A 111 -3.12 -9.93 2.38
N VAL A 112 -3.99 -8.97 2.61
CA VAL A 112 -3.90 -7.63 2.02
C VAL A 112 -3.85 -6.57 3.11
N MET A 113 -2.86 -5.71 3.03
CA MET A 113 -2.76 -4.52 3.86
C MET A 113 -3.01 -3.28 2.99
N TYR A 114 -3.95 -2.44 3.43
CA TYR A 114 -4.25 -1.16 2.81
C TYR A 114 -3.93 -0.03 3.78
N THR A 115 -3.19 0.98 3.31
CA THR A 115 -2.84 2.17 4.08
C THR A 115 -2.62 3.36 3.16
N THR A 116 -2.65 4.57 3.70
CA THR A 116 -2.19 5.75 2.96
C THR A 116 -0.68 5.90 3.11
N THR A 117 -0.07 6.58 2.14
CA THR A 117 1.37 6.90 2.19
C THR A 117 1.71 7.77 3.40
N GLU A 118 0.82 8.69 3.79
CA GLU A 118 0.97 9.48 5.00
C GLU A 118 1.02 8.63 6.26
N GLU A 119 0.06 7.74 6.43
CA GLU A 119 -0.02 6.85 7.59
C GLU A 119 1.19 5.91 7.66
N PHE A 120 1.58 5.32 6.54
CA PHE A 120 2.77 4.49 6.43
C PHE A 120 4.03 5.24 6.88
N THR A 121 4.22 6.46 6.39
CA THR A 121 5.38 7.31 6.73
C THR A 121 5.37 7.69 8.21
N ASN A 122 4.22 8.08 8.74
CA ASN A 122 4.09 8.45 10.15
C ASN A 122 4.38 7.28 11.08
N GLN A 123 3.92 6.09 10.74
CA GLN A 123 4.22 4.86 11.49
C GLN A 123 5.71 4.52 11.46
N TYR A 124 6.37 4.70 10.33
CA TYR A 124 7.81 4.48 10.22
C TYR A 124 8.60 5.46 11.08
N ILE A 125 8.29 6.76 11.01
CA ILE A 125 8.93 7.77 11.85
C ILE A 125 8.76 7.45 13.34
N LYS A 126 7.55 7.03 13.72
CA LYS A 126 7.26 6.60 15.09
C LYS A 126 8.09 5.37 15.48
N ALA A 127 8.18 4.38 14.60
CA ALA A 127 8.97 3.17 14.83
C ALA A 127 10.47 3.48 15.04
N ILE A 128 11.03 4.43 14.29
CA ILE A 128 12.41 4.91 14.50
C ILE A 128 12.55 5.53 15.90
N ARG A 129 11.64 6.43 16.27
CA ARG A 129 11.68 7.11 17.56
C ARG A 129 11.59 6.15 18.75
N ASP A 130 10.77 5.12 18.61
CA ASP A 130 10.49 4.13 19.66
C ASP A 130 11.49 2.95 19.62
N GLY A 131 12.44 2.91 18.69
CA GLY A 131 13.38 1.80 18.49
C GLY A 131 12.73 0.50 18.03
N LYS A 132 11.59 0.59 17.33
CA LYS A 132 10.74 -0.55 16.90
C LYS A 132 10.68 -0.70 15.38
N THR A 133 11.79 -0.43 14.71
CA THR A 133 11.84 -0.52 13.22
C THR A 133 11.66 -1.95 12.72
N GLU A 134 12.13 -2.95 13.44
CA GLU A 134 11.93 -4.36 13.06
C GLU A 134 10.46 -4.76 13.18
N ASP A 135 9.77 -4.38 14.28
CA ASP A 135 8.33 -4.65 14.44
C ASP A 135 7.51 -4.02 13.29
N PHE A 136 7.91 -2.82 12.83
CA PHE A 136 7.31 -2.16 11.68
C PHE A 136 7.54 -2.96 10.41
N ARG A 137 8.78 -3.39 10.15
CA ARG A 137 9.10 -4.20 8.96
C ARG A 137 8.35 -5.52 8.96
N ASP A 138 8.36 -6.25 10.06
CA ASP A 138 7.68 -7.54 10.18
C ASP A 138 6.19 -7.41 9.92
N ARG A 139 5.57 -6.35 10.43
CA ARG A 139 4.16 -6.06 10.18
C ARG A 139 3.86 -5.90 8.68
N TYR A 140 4.62 -5.06 7.98
CA TYR A 140 4.36 -4.80 6.57
C TYR A 140 4.76 -5.96 5.67
N ARG A 141 5.77 -6.73 6.04
CA ARG A 141 6.19 -7.95 5.34
C ARG A 141 5.24 -9.12 5.55
N SER A 142 4.44 -9.12 6.60
CA SER A 142 3.46 -10.18 6.85
C SER A 142 2.29 -10.20 5.86
N ALA A 143 2.09 -9.12 5.10
CA ALA A 143 1.08 -9.06 4.06
C ALA A 143 1.63 -9.57 2.72
N ASP A 144 0.82 -10.34 2.00
CA ASP A 144 1.15 -10.78 0.64
C ASP A 144 1.06 -9.63 -0.35
N VAL A 145 0.18 -8.67 -0.09
CA VAL A 145 0.00 -7.47 -0.91
C VAL A 145 -0.15 -6.23 -0.03
N LEU A 146 0.67 -5.23 -0.32
CA LEU A 146 0.60 -3.90 0.27
C LEU A 146 0.00 -2.92 -0.74
N LEU A 147 -1.10 -2.29 -0.35
CA LEU A 147 -1.78 -1.25 -1.11
C LEU A 147 -1.53 0.11 -0.46
N LEU A 148 -0.86 1.00 -1.18
CA LEU A 148 -0.54 2.35 -0.73
C LEU A 148 -1.34 3.37 -1.54
N ASP A 149 -2.20 4.12 -0.86
CA ASP A 149 -2.97 5.21 -1.46
C ASP A 149 -2.31 6.58 -1.18
N ASP A 150 -2.74 7.58 -1.91
CA ASP A 150 -2.34 8.98 -1.72
C ASP A 150 -0.82 9.22 -1.77
N ILE A 151 -0.13 8.61 -2.74
CA ILE A 151 1.32 8.79 -2.95
C ILE A 151 1.69 10.26 -3.21
N GLN A 152 0.75 11.08 -3.71
CA GLN A 152 0.94 12.52 -3.88
C GLN A 152 1.27 13.26 -2.57
N PHE A 153 1.01 12.66 -1.43
CA PHE A 153 1.45 13.19 -0.12
C PHE A 153 2.96 13.45 -0.08
N LEU A 154 3.73 12.71 -0.87
CA LEU A 154 5.19 12.85 -0.95
C LEU A 154 5.65 14.01 -1.85
N ILE A 155 4.78 14.57 -2.69
CA ILE A 155 5.14 15.64 -3.63
C ILE A 155 5.57 16.89 -2.86
N GLY A 156 6.72 17.47 -3.24
CA GLY A 156 7.28 18.65 -2.57
C GLY A 156 7.89 18.42 -1.19
N LYS A 157 8.01 17.15 -0.75
CA LYS A 157 8.58 16.79 0.56
C LYS A 157 9.80 15.89 0.37
N GLU A 158 10.90 16.42 -0.11
CA GLU A 158 12.10 15.66 -0.49
C GLU A 158 12.59 14.71 0.60
N GLN A 159 12.72 15.16 1.84
CA GLN A 159 13.17 14.32 2.97
C GLN A 159 12.17 13.18 3.27
N THR A 160 10.88 13.46 3.15
CA THR A 160 9.83 12.45 3.33
C THR A 160 9.84 11.43 2.19
N GLN A 161 10.06 11.89 0.97
CA GLN A 161 10.23 11.01 -0.20
C GLN A 161 11.41 10.06 -0.02
N GLU A 162 12.55 10.59 0.35
CA GLU A 162 13.77 9.81 0.56
C GLU A 162 13.57 8.75 1.67
N GLY A 163 13.00 9.15 2.80
CA GLY A 163 12.66 8.23 3.89
C GLY A 163 11.64 7.16 3.49
N PHE A 164 10.63 7.54 2.71
CA PHE A 164 9.64 6.60 2.17
C PHE A 164 10.28 5.57 1.24
N PHE A 165 11.04 6.03 0.24
CA PHE A 165 11.68 5.13 -0.72
C PHE A 165 12.70 4.22 -0.06
N HIS A 166 13.47 4.73 0.89
CA HIS A 166 14.41 3.91 1.66
C HIS A 166 13.69 2.80 2.43
N THR A 167 12.59 3.13 3.10
CA THR A 167 11.77 2.16 3.85
C THR A 167 11.10 1.17 2.93
N PHE A 168 10.51 1.65 1.84
CA PHE A 168 9.86 0.80 0.84
C PHE A 168 10.86 -0.20 0.23
N ASN A 169 12.05 0.26 -0.16
CA ASN A 169 13.10 -0.60 -0.68
C ASN A 169 13.58 -1.61 0.36
N ALA A 170 13.74 -1.21 1.63
CA ALA A 170 14.12 -2.13 2.70
C ALA A 170 13.07 -3.23 2.94
N LEU A 171 11.79 -2.95 2.72
CA LEU A 171 10.73 -3.95 2.77
C LEU A 171 10.75 -4.89 1.55
N HIS A 172 11.17 -4.37 0.39
CA HIS A 172 11.07 -5.08 -0.88
C HIS A 172 12.30 -5.93 -1.22
N MET A 173 13.49 -5.53 -0.76
CA MET A 173 14.76 -6.16 -1.10
C MET A 173 15.30 -7.16 -0.06
N ALA A 174 14.55 -7.46 0.97
CA ALA A 174 15.01 -8.37 2.04
C ALA A 174 14.36 -9.79 1.89
#